data_75fecf96bb88432a7895b79a10ca1dd8
#
_entry.id   75fecf96bb88432a7895b79a10ca1dd8
#
_cell.length_a   1.000
_cell.length_b   1.000
_cell.length_c   1.000
_cell.angle_alpha   90.00
_cell.angle_beta   90.00
_cell.angle_gamma   90.00
#
_symmetry.space_group_name_H-M   'P 1'
#
loop_
_entity.id
_entity.type
_entity.pdbx_description
1 polymer ?
#
loop_
_entity_poly.entity_id
_entity_poly.type
_entity_poly.pdbx_seq_one_letter_code
_entity_poly.pdbx_strand_id
1 'polypeptide(L)'
;MSKPPVITPLPFDRLAEAIKGSRSVYGHISGLRLDRAARGEAWSSLPYRPVFVGDTATGVLHGGVVTAMLDESCGMAVQLALDGTSAIATLDLRIDYQKPATPGLEIKAHSVCYRVTRSIAFVRATAYQESEDDPVATATACFMVGANRTNMLDRAMEQRTLPVLEAPEDPASPFANSPFAHCLGIRIGEDGTLMMPFSRKIIGNPILPAIHGGMTGAFLETTAIVGVARELGVSSPKPIGLTVNYLRSGR
;
A
#
# COMPACT_ATOMS: atom_id res chain seq x y z
N MET A 1 -29.56 25.79 9.38
CA MET A 1 -28.47 24.95 8.79
C MET A 1 -27.33 25.89 8.43
N SER A 2 -26.21 25.83 9.16
CA SER A 2 -25.04 26.67 8.87
C SER A 2 -24.41 26.24 7.54
N LYS A 3 -24.04 27.19 6.68
CA LYS A 3 -23.28 26.91 5.46
C LYS A 3 -21.98 26.17 5.84
N PRO A 4 -21.61 25.08 5.13
CA PRO A 4 -20.33 24.44 5.36
C PRO A 4 -19.20 25.46 5.17
N PRO A 5 -18.11 25.34 5.95
CA PRO A 5 -16.98 26.26 5.84
C PRO A 5 -16.40 26.22 4.43
N VAL A 6 -16.14 27.39 3.87
CA VAL A 6 -15.45 27.51 2.58
C VAL A 6 -13.98 27.17 2.82
N ILE A 7 -13.56 25.99 2.39
CA ILE A 7 -12.16 25.57 2.46
C ILE A 7 -11.44 26.16 1.24
N THR A 8 -10.49 27.04 1.48
CA THR A 8 -9.64 27.60 0.43
C THR A 8 -8.63 26.52 -0.01
N PRO A 9 -8.51 26.23 -1.32
CA PRO A 9 -7.50 25.31 -1.82
C PRO A 9 -6.09 25.75 -1.40
N LEU A 10 -5.25 24.80 -0.97
CA LEU A 10 -3.85 25.07 -0.68
C LEU A 10 -3.06 25.34 -1.96
N PRO A 11 -2.04 26.20 -1.93
CA PRO A 11 -1.03 26.25 -2.98
C PRO A 11 -0.42 24.85 -3.20
N PHE A 12 -0.14 24.50 -4.46
CA PHE A 12 0.28 23.14 -4.82
C PHE A 12 1.51 22.67 -4.04
N ASP A 13 2.52 23.52 -3.83
CA ASP A 13 3.72 23.16 -3.08
C ASP A 13 3.41 22.80 -1.63
N ARG A 14 2.50 23.53 -0.99
CA ARG A 14 2.04 23.20 0.37
C ARG A 14 1.21 21.93 0.41
N LEU A 15 0.44 21.66 -0.64
CA LEU A 15 -0.30 20.42 -0.79
C LEU A 15 0.66 19.22 -0.89
N ALA A 16 1.69 19.32 -1.74
CA ALA A 16 2.69 18.27 -1.90
C ALA A 16 3.43 17.98 -0.59
N GLU A 17 3.84 19.01 0.15
CA GLU A 17 4.47 18.84 1.47
C GLU A 17 3.52 18.21 2.49
N ALA A 18 2.26 18.62 2.51
CA ALA A 18 1.26 18.04 3.40
C ALA A 18 1.01 16.55 3.10
N ILE A 19 0.98 16.17 1.82
CA ILE A 19 0.84 14.76 1.42
C ILE A 19 2.08 13.95 1.83
N LYS A 20 3.29 14.49 1.72
CA LYS A 20 4.50 13.87 2.27
C LYS A 20 4.38 13.57 3.76
N GLY A 21 3.77 14.48 4.54
CA GLY A 21 3.57 14.37 5.98
C GLY A 21 2.38 13.52 6.42
N SER A 22 1.39 13.30 5.56
CA SER A 22 0.12 12.66 5.92
C SER A 22 -0.04 11.22 5.44
N ARG A 23 1.07 10.54 5.17
CA ARG A 23 1.09 9.13 4.77
C ARG A 23 0.43 8.22 5.82
N SER A 24 -0.02 7.06 5.39
CA SER A 24 -0.48 5.99 6.29
C SER A 24 0.59 5.62 7.33
N VAL A 25 0.20 4.95 8.42
CA VAL A 25 1.18 4.41 9.37
C VAL A 25 2.17 3.51 8.65
N TYR A 26 1.66 2.62 7.77
CA TYR A 26 2.50 1.76 6.96
C TYR A 26 3.46 2.57 6.05
N GLY A 27 2.97 3.58 5.35
CA GLY A 27 3.78 4.45 4.51
C GLY A 27 4.95 5.12 5.26
N HIS A 28 4.74 5.50 6.53
CA HIS A 28 5.80 6.04 7.36
C HIS A 28 6.83 4.98 7.77
N ILE A 29 6.38 3.85 8.34
CA ILE A 29 7.28 2.85 8.90
C ILE A 29 8.00 2.01 7.84
N SER A 30 7.44 1.93 6.62
CA SER A 30 8.08 1.27 5.49
C SER A 30 9.24 2.08 4.90
N GLY A 31 9.27 3.38 5.13
CA GLY A 31 10.24 4.28 4.49
C GLY A 31 9.83 4.71 3.08
N LEU A 32 8.56 4.53 2.70
CA LEU A 32 8.04 5.04 1.44
C LEU A 32 8.22 6.57 1.37
N ARG A 33 8.69 7.07 0.26
CA ARG A 33 8.90 8.51 0.01
C ARG A 33 8.07 8.98 -1.18
N LEU A 34 7.57 10.20 -1.13
CA LEU A 34 7.10 10.94 -2.29
C LEU A 34 8.29 11.76 -2.81
N ASP A 35 8.87 11.36 -3.93
CA ASP A 35 10.08 11.98 -4.49
C ASP A 35 9.73 13.19 -5.35
N ARG A 36 8.66 13.08 -6.14
CA ARG A 36 8.17 14.15 -7.00
C ARG A 36 6.65 14.15 -7.03
N ALA A 37 6.06 15.32 -7.14
CA ALA A 37 4.62 15.53 -7.29
C ALA A 37 4.30 16.44 -8.46
N ALA A 38 3.24 16.13 -9.18
CA ALA A 38 2.56 17.02 -10.11
C ALA A 38 1.06 16.90 -9.90
N ARG A 39 0.25 17.76 -10.52
CA ARG A 39 -1.20 17.67 -10.33
C ARG A 39 -1.76 16.35 -10.86
N GLY A 40 -2.27 15.54 -9.94
CA GLY A 40 -2.76 14.19 -10.22
C GLY A 40 -1.67 13.14 -10.46
N GLU A 41 -0.39 13.47 -10.24
CA GLU A 41 0.71 12.55 -10.46
C GLU A 41 1.64 12.47 -9.24
N ALA A 42 2.05 11.27 -8.90
CA ALA A 42 2.97 10.98 -7.79
C ALA A 42 4.10 10.06 -8.26
N TRP A 43 5.34 10.45 -8.01
CA TRP A 43 6.51 9.58 -8.10
C TRP A 43 6.96 9.28 -6.69
N SER A 44 7.05 8.01 -6.37
CA SER A 44 7.40 7.54 -5.03
C SER A 44 8.48 6.47 -5.10
N SER A 45 9.18 6.26 -4.01
CA SER A 45 10.18 5.21 -3.88
C SER A 45 10.13 4.53 -2.53
N LEU A 46 10.47 3.24 -2.51
CA LEU A 46 10.53 2.40 -1.34
C LEU A 46 11.90 1.72 -1.29
N PRO A 47 12.72 1.96 -0.25
CA PRO A 47 14.02 1.35 -0.14
C PRO A 47 13.91 -0.17 0.04
N TYR A 48 14.84 -0.92 -0.52
CA TYR A 48 14.95 -2.33 -0.20
C TYR A 48 15.29 -2.52 1.28
N ARG A 49 14.53 -3.40 1.94
CA ARG A 49 14.80 -3.80 3.33
C ARG A 49 14.64 -5.31 3.48
N PRO A 50 15.48 -6.01 4.27
CA PRO A 50 15.36 -7.45 4.48
C PRO A 50 13.97 -7.89 4.96
N VAL A 51 13.28 -7.06 5.75
CA VAL A 51 11.92 -7.34 6.23
C VAL A 51 10.87 -7.37 5.11
N PHE A 52 11.17 -6.86 3.93
CA PHE A 52 10.28 -6.87 2.76
C PHE A 52 10.45 -8.10 1.88
N VAL A 53 11.40 -8.95 2.19
CA VAL A 53 11.68 -10.18 1.43
C VAL A 53 10.52 -11.16 1.57
N GLY A 54 10.12 -11.73 0.44
CA GLY A 54 9.09 -12.77 0.35
C GLY A 54 9.64 -14.19 0.39
N ASP A 55 10.92 -14.34 0.04
CA ASP A 55 11.62 -15.62 0.01
C ASP A 55 13.10 -15.38 0.30
N THR A 56 13.56 -15.81 1.48
CA THR A 56 14.94 -15.61 1.94
C THR A 56 15.98 -16.32 1.08
N ALA A 57 15.60 -17.38 0.36
CA ALA A 57 16.51 -18.08 -0.54
C ALA A 57 16.87 -17.24 -1.78
N THR A 58 15.97 -16.36 -2.21
CA THR A 58 16.17 -15.53 -3.40
C THR A 58 16.42 -14.07 -3.09
N GLY A 59 16.00 -13.58 -1.92
CA GLY A 59 16.04 -12.17 -1.55
C GLY A 59 15.01 -11.29 -2.29
N VAL A 60 14.14 -11.88 -3.10
CA VAL A 60 13.11 -11.17 -3.86
C VAL A 60 12.07 -10.59 -2.91
N LEU A 61 11.64 -9.35 -3.19
CA LEU A 61 10.57 -8.69 -2.43
C LEU A 61 9.26 -9.49 -2.51
N HIS A 62 8.52 -9.52 -1.42
CA HIS A 62 7.16 -10.06 -1.40
C HIS A 62 6.26 -9.20 -2.30
N GLY A 63 5.44 -9.83 -3.16
CA GLY A 63 4.52 -9.12 -4.04
C GLY A 63 3.60 -8.16 -3.30
N GLY A 64 3.15 -8.55 -2.11
CA GLY A 64 2.37 -7.71 -1.22
C GLY A 64 3.04 -6.39 -0.80
N VAL A 65 4.36 -6.30 -0.81
CA VAL A 65 5.09 -5.03 -0.59
C VAL A 65 4.88 -4.11 -1.78
N VAL A 66 4.96 -4.66 -2.99
CA VAL A 66 4.71 -3.91 -4.24
C VAL A 66 3.24 -3.46 -4.29
N THR A 67 2.31 -4.36 -3.94
CA THR A 67 0.87 -4.06 -3.85
C THR A 67 0.60 -2.92 -2.88
N ALA A 68 1.18 -2.95 -1.68
CA ALA A 68 0.99 -1.90 -0.68
C ALA A 68 1.60 -0.56 -1.11
N MET A 69 2.76 -0.59 -1.76
CA MET A 69 3.39 0.60 -2.31
C MET A 69 2.53 1.22 -3.42
N LEU A 70 2.00 0.41 -4.34
CA LEU A 70 1.17 0.89 -5.44
C LEU A 70 -0.16 1.46 -4.94
N ASP A 71 -0.82 0.83 -3.95
CA ASP A 71 -2.04 1.37 -3.32
C ASP A 71 -1.78 2.75 -2.69
N GLU A 72 -0.72 2.90 -1.90
CA GLU A 72 -0.34 4.17 -1.28
C GLU A 72 0.01 5.23 -2.33
N SER A 73 0.81 4.88 -3.34
CA SER A 73 1.22 5.80 -4.42
C SER A 73 0.02 6.26 -5.26
N CYS A 74 -0.91 5.35 -5.58
CA CYS A 74 -2.19 5.70 -6.22
C CYS A 74 -3.01 6.65 -5.35
N GLY A 75 -3.08 6.40 -4.04
CA GLY A 75 -3.73 7.28 -3.09
C GLY A 75 -3.12 8.70 -3.07
N MET A 76 -1.79 8.81 -3.13
CA MET A 76 -1.09 10.10 -3.23
C MET A 76 -1.48 10.83 -4.52
N ALA A 77 -1.51 10.15 -5.67
CA ALA A 77 -1.89 10.74 -6.95
C ALA A 77 -3.34 11.27 -6.92
N VAL A 78 -4.26 10.53 -6.29
CA VAL A 78 -5.64 10.99 -6.08
C VAL A 78 -5.68 12.25 -5.22
N GLN A 79 -4.96 12.29 -4.10
CA GLN A 79 -4.91 13.45 -3.23
C GLN A 79 -4.34 14.68 -3.94
N LEU A 80 -3.33 14.49 -4.80
CA LEU A 80 -2.76 15.56 -5.65
C LEU A 80 -3.74 16.05 -6.72
N ALA A 81 -4.69 15.20 -7.16
CA ALA A 81 -5.78 15.59 -8.07
C ALA A 81 -6.92 16.33 -7.36
N LEU A 82 -7.15 16.05 -6.07
CA LEU A 82 -8.27 16.54 -5.26
C LEU A 82 -7.92 17.74 -4.38
N ASP A 83 -6.78 18.37 -4.54
CA ASP A 83 -6.30 19.46 -3.65
C ASP A 83 -6.17 19.03 -2.17
N GLY A 84 -6.04 17.71 -1.89
CA GLY A 84 -5.74 17.14 -0.57
C GLY A 84 -6.85 17.27 0.49
N THR A 85 -8.06 17.73 0.11
CA THR A 85 -9.11 18.08 1.08
C THR A 85 -10.17 17.00 1.30
N SER A 86 -10.15 15.92 0.54
CA SER A 86 -11.17 14.87 0.59
C SER A 86 -10.62 13.58 1.18
N ALA A 87 -11.41 12.92 2.03
CA ALA A 87 -11.12 11.54 2.41
C ALA A 87 -11.26 10.62 1.19
N ILE A 88 -10.34 9.69 1.04
CA ILE A 88 -10.39 8.68 -0.01
C ILE A 88 -10.37 7.28 0.60
N ALA A 89 -10.93 6.31 -0.13
CA ALA A 89 -10.85 4.90 0.22
C ALA A 89 -10.75 4.07 -1.05
N THR A 90 -9.85 3.09 -1.09
CA THR A 90 -9.69 2.16 -2.21
C THR A 90 -10.97 1.33 -2.38
N LEU A 91 -11.51 1.30 -3.59
CA LEU A 91 -12.68 0.48 -3.97
C LEU A 91 -12.26 -0.81 -4.66
N ASP A 92 -11.30 -0.71 -5.56
CA ASP A 92 -10.66 -1.83 -6.21
C ASP A 92 -9.19 -1.52 -6.48
N LEU A 93 -8.41 -2.59 -6.59
CA LEU A 93 -7.00 -2.54 -6.94
C LEU A 93 -6.68 -3.79 -7.73
N ARG A 94 -6.19 -3.61 -8.94
CA ARG A 94 -5.64 -4.68 -9.77
C ARG A 94 -4.14 -4.46 -9.95
N ILE A 95 -3.38 -5.51 -9.71
CA ILE A 95 -1.93 -5.58 -9.94
C ILE A 95 -1.65 -6.67 -10.97
N ASP A 96 -0.83 -6.34 -11.96
CA ASP A 96 -0.27 -7.30 -12.92
C ASP A 96 1.25 -7.33 -12.71
N TYR A 97 1.78 -8.43 -12.17
CA TYR A 97 3.20 -8.64 -11.92
C TYR A 97 3.87 -9.09 -13.21
N GLN A 98 4.96 -8.43 -13.59
CA GLN A 98 5.64 -8.69 -14.87
C GLN A 98 6.99 -9.37 -14.67
N LYS A 99 7.70 -9.05 -13.57
CA LYS A 99 8.96 -9.69 -13.21
C LYS A 99 9.23 -9.58 -11.71
N PRO A 100 10.10 -10.42 -11.14
CA PRO A 100 10.58 -10.25 -9.78
C PRO A 100 11.37 -8.94 -9.64
N ALA A 101 11.22 -8.26 -8.49
CA ALA A 101 12.07 -7.13 -8.15
C ALA A 101 13.49 -7.64 -7.83
N THR A 102 14.51 -7.04 -8.45
CA THR A 102 15.91 -7.38 -8.19
C THR A 102 16.27 -7.10 -6.73
N PRO A 103 16.81 -8.07 -6.00
CA PRO A 103 17.22 -7.89 -4.61
C PRO A 103 18.24 -6.76 -4.42
N GLY A 104 18.12 -6.04 -3.31
CA GLY A 104 19.02 -4.95 -2.95
C GLY A 104 18.70 -3.62 -3.62
N LEU A 105 17.88 -3.59 -4.66
CA LEU A 105 17.52 -2.34 -5.35
C LEU A 105 16.22 -1.74 -4.79
N GLU A 106 16.21 -0.41 -4.71
CA GLU A 106 15.01 0.38 -4.42
C GLU A 106 13.94 0.13 -5.49
N ILE A 107 12.68 0.07 -5.08
CA ILE A 107 11.54 0.06 -6.01
C ILE A 107 10.90 1.44 -6.06
N LYS A 108 10.55 1.89 -7.25
CA LYS A 108 9.92 3.16 -7.55
C LYS A 108 8.52 2.94 -8.10
N ALA A 109 7.66 3.93 -7.95
CA ALA A 109 6.35 3.92 -8.59
C ALA A 109 6.03 5.29 -9.18
N HIS A 110 5.43 5.29 -10.36
CA HIS A 110 4.80 6.45 -10.96
C HIS A 110 3.30 6.18 -11.07
N SER A 111 2.49 7.04 -10.46
CA SER A 111 1.04 6.91 -10.39
C SER A 111 0.37 8.13 -10.98
N VAL A 112 -0.65 7.91 -11.82
CA VAL A 112 -1.39 8.97 -12.54
C VAL A 112 -2.89 8.82 -12.28
N CYS A 113 -3.48 9.78 -11.60
CA CYS A 113 -4.93 9.94 -11.47
C CYS A 113 -5.46 10.61 -12.76
N TYR A 114 -5.89 9.79 -13.71
CA TYR A 114 -6.27 10.27 -15.05
C TYR A 114 -7.72 10.75 -15.13
N ARG A 115 -8.55 10.45 -14.14
CA ARG A 115 -9.94 10.91 -14.09
C ARG A 115 -10.45 11.00 -12.65
N VAL A 116 -11.10 12.13 -12.35
CA VAL A 116 -11.87 12.32 -11.13
C VAL A 116 -13.32 12.63 -11.51
N THR A 117 -14.26 11.95 -10.86
CA THR A 117 -15.68 12.25 -10.92
C THR A 117 -16.16 12.83 -9.57
N ARG A 118 -17.45 13.04 -9.40
CA ARG A 118 -18.01 13.52 -8.13
C ARG A 118 -17.67 12.62 -6.93
N SER A 119 -17.58 11.30 -7.15
CA SER A 119 -17.46 10.32 -6.08
C SER A 119 -16.39 9.25 -6.30
N ILE A 120 -15.75 9.20 -7.47
CA ILE A 120 -14.76 8.19 -7.83
C ILE A 120 -13.58 8.85 -8.54
N ALA A 121 -12.38 8.43 -8.16
CA ALA A 121 -11.13 8.73 -8.86
C ALA A 121 -10.55 7.44 -9.45
N PHE A 122 -10.01 7.54 -10.68
CA PHE A 122 -9.42 6.46 -11.44
C PHE A 122 -7.93 6.70 -11.60
N VAL A 123 -7.12 5.69 -11.28
CA VAL A 123 -5.66 5.77 -11.25
C VAL A 123 -5.05 4.60 -12.01
N ARG A 124 -3.90 4.84 -12.62
CA ARG A 124 -2.98 3.81 -13.10
C ARG A 124 -1.61 4.06 -12.50
N ALA A 125 -0.84 3.01 -12.30
CA ALA A 125 0.51 3.12 -11.77
C ALA A 125 1.44 2.08 -12.37
N THR A 126 2.72 2.41 -12.41
CA THR A 126 3.81 1.53 -12.83
C THR A 126 4.82 1.45 -11.70
N ALA A 127 5.15 0.24 -11.26
CA ALA A 127 6.25 -0.02 -10.33
C ALA A 127 7.46 -0.52 -11.11
N TYR A 128 8.63 0.07 -10.87
CA TYR A 128 9.86 -0.20 -11.61
C TYR A 128 11.09 -0.01 -10.71
N GLN A 129 12.25 -0.41 -11.16
CA GLN A 129 13.52 -0.18 -10.43
C GLN A 129 14.42 0.79 -11.19
N GLU A 130 14.81 0.50 -12.41
CA GLU A 130 15.70 1.33 -13.21
C GLU A 130 14.92 2.18 -14.23
N SER A 131 14.01 1.57 -14.98
CA SER A 131 13.20 2.23 -16.02
C SER A 131 11.73 1.88 -15.93
N GLU A 132 10.85 2.85 -16.20
CA GLU A 132 9.40 2.63 -16.34
C GLU A 132 9.05 1.74 -17.54
N ASP A 133 9.91 1.68 -18.55
CA ASP A 133 9.73 0.83 -19.74
C ASP A 133 9.99 -0.66 -19.45
N ASP A 134 10.59 -0.97 -18.28
CA ASP A 134 10.84 -2.35 -17.83
C ASP A 134 10.26 -2.56 -16.42
N PRO A 135 8.92 -2.58 -16.31
CA PRO A 135 8.25 -2.59 -15.03
C PRO A 135 8.34 -3.92 -14.28
N VAL A 136 8.36 -3.81 -12.95
CA VAL A 136 8.17 -4.94 -12.02
C VAL A 136 6.69 -5.32 -11.96
N ALA A 137 5.82 -4.31 -11.91
CA ALA A 137 4.37 -4.48 -11.92
C ALA A 137 3.66 -3.24 -12.44
N THR A 138 2.45 -3.43 -12.97
CA THR A 138 1.53 -2.33 -13.26
C THR A 138 0.27 -2.46 -12.42
N ALA A 139 -0.41 -1.34 -12.17
CA ALA A 139 -1.64 -1.31 -11.41
C ALA A 139 -2.69 -0.42 -12.05
N THR A 140 -3.95 -0.79 -11.82
CA THR A 140 -5.11 0.10 -11.95
C THR A 140 -5.91 0.07 -10.65
N ALA A 141 -6.44 1.22 -10.25
CA ALA A 141 -7.20 1.34 -9.02
C ALA A 141 -8.34 2.36 -9.16
N CYS A 142 -9.41 2.13 -8.40
CA CYS A 142 -10.46 3.12 -8.19
C CYS A 142 -10.54 3.48 -6.71
N PHE A 143 -10.73 4.77 -6.47
CA PHE A 143 -10.90 5.29 -5.12
C PHE A 143 -12.26 5.98 -4.99
N MET A 144 -12.96 5.70 -3.91
CA MET A 144 -14.08 6.51 -3.49
C MET A 144 -13.57 7.86 -3.00
N VAL A 145 -14.19 8.92 -3.46
CA VAL A 145 -13.94 10.29 -2.99
C VAL A 145 -15.05 10.67 -2.03
N GLY A 146 -14.70 10.91 -0.76
CA GLY A 146 -15.66 11.26 0.27
C GLY A 146 -16.23 12.67 0.08
N ALA A 147 -17.53 12.82 0.35
CA ALA A 147 -18.22 14.12 0.29
C ALA A 147 -17.82 15.07 1.43
N ASN A 148 -17.30 14.55 2.53
CA ASN A 148 -16.85 15.34 3.67
C ASN A 148 -15.42 15.83 3.43
N ARG A 149 -15.30 17.12 3.13
CA ARG A 149 -14.03 17.86 3.20
C ARG A 149 -13.65 18.00 4.68
N THR A 150 -12.94 17.03 5.19
CA THR A 150 -12.23 17.19 6.45
C THR A 150 -10.85 17.73 6.15
N ASN A 151 -10.39 18.74 6.87
CA ASN A 151 -8.99 19.15 6.84
C ASN A 151 -8.12 17.98 7.35
N MET A 152 -7.91 16.98 6.48
CA MET A 152 -7.00 15.85 6.78
C MET A 152 -5.57 16.35 7.02
N LEU A 153 -5.25 17.56 6.53
CA LEU A 153 -3.95 18.20 6.65
C LEU A 153 -3.70 18.81 8.04
N ASP A 154 -4.75 19.20 8.79
CA ASP A 154 -4.61 19.79 10.12
C ASP A 154 -4.40 18.75 11.23
N ARG A 155 -4.57 17.47 10.91
CA ARG A 155 -4.24 16.37 11.81
C ARG A 155 -2.94 15.71 11.37
N ALA A 156 -1.86 16.49 11.36
CA ALA A 156 -0.52 15.94 11.41
C ALA A 156 -0.52 14.82 12.47
N MET A 157 0.05 13.67 12.13
CA MET A 157 0.16 12.56 13.09
C MET A 157 0.80 13.14 14.37
N GLU A 158 -0.04 13.38 15.40
CA GLU A 158 0.51 13.65 16.73
C GLU A 158 1.64 12.66 16.97
N GLN A 159 2.72 13.11 17.58
CA GLN A 159 3.93 12.34 17.91
C GLN A 159 3.59 11.06 18.69
N ARG A 160 2.92 10.12 18.02
CA ARG A 160 2.70 8.77 18.55
C ARG A 160 3.91 7.95 18.16
N THR A 161 4.47 7.26 19.14
CA THR A 161 5.51 6.26 18.88
C THR A 161 5.06 5.33 17.75
N LEU A 162 5.73 5.42 16.60
CA LEU A 162 5.43 4.58 15.44
C LEU A 162 5.91 3.14 15.71
N PRO A 163 5.15 2.13 15.31
CA PRO A 163 5.61 0.75 15.38
C PRO A 163 6.79 0.55 14.43
N VAL A 164 7.66 -0.41 14.74
CA VAL A 164 8.77 -0.80 13.88
C VAL A 164 8.37 -1.98 13.01
N LEU A 165 8.79 -1.97 11.75
CA LEU A 165 8.66 -3.12 10.85
C LEU A 165 9.90 -4.01 11.03
N GLU A 166 9.71 -5.07 11.80
CA GLU A 166 10.71 -6.11 12.04
C GLU A 166 10.04 -7.47 11.97
N ALA A 167 10.70 -8.43 11.35
CA ALA A 167 10.28 -9.82 11.43
C ALA A 167 10.71 -10.37 12.80
N PRO A 168 9.83 -11.07 13.54
CA PRO A 168 10.20 -11.71 14.77
C PRO A 168 11.31 -12.76 14.53
N GLU A 169 12.19 -12.96 15.51
CA GLU A 169 13.16 -14.06 15.51
C GLU A 169 12.47 -15.35 15.98
N ASP A 170 11.70 -15.96 15.10
CA ASP A 170 11.01 -17.23 15.34
C ASP A 170 11.23 -18.18 14.16
N PRO A 171 12.28 -19.03 14.21
CA PRO A 171 12.58 -19.98 13.15
C PRO A 171 11.54 -21.10 13.03
N ALA A 172 10.69 -21.30 14.03
CA ALA A 172 9.59 -22.28 14.00
C ALA A 172 8.34 -21.73 13.29
N SER A 173 8.31 -20.45 12.97
CA SER A 173 7.21 -19.85 12.23
C SER A 173 7.07 -20.49 10.84
N PRO A 174 5.84 -20.82 10.39
CA PRO A 174 5.61 -21.28 9.01
C PRO A 174 5.98 -20.20 7.96
N PHE A 175 6.23 -18.98 8.40
CA PHE A 175 6.65 -17.84 7.56
C PHE A 175 8.10 -17.41 7.80
N ALA A 176 8.93 -18.23 8.48
CA ALA A 176 10.33 -17.89 8.74
C ALA A 176 11.12 -17.56 7.44
N ASN A 177 10.77 -18.21 6.33
CA ASN A 177 11.38 -17.96 5.02
C ASN A 177 10.73 -16.79 4.25
N SER A 178 9.71 -16.13 4.82
CA SER A 178 9.05 -14.96 4.25
C SER A 178 8.99 -13.84 5.30
N PRO A 179 10.08 -13.07 5.49
CA PRO A 179 10.17 -12.04 6.51
C PRO A 179 9.01 -11.04 6.49
N PHE A 180 8.49 -10.70 5.31
CA PHE A 180 7.35 -9.79 5.21
C PHE A 180 6.06 -10.40 5.78
N ALA A 181 5.70 -11.61 5.39
CA ALA A 181 4.53 -12.30 5.94
C ALA A 181 4.67 -12.52 7.45
N HIS A 182 5.87 -12.85 7.91
CA HIS A 182 6.19 -12.99 9.34
C HIS A 182 6.04 -11.66 10.09
N CYS A 183 6.56 -10.57 9.53
CA CYS A 183 6.44 -9.21 10.09
C CYS A 183 4.97 -8.77 10.25
N LEU A 184 4.08 -9.17 9.34
CA LEU A 184 2.64 -8.91 9.43
C LEU A 184 1.96 -9.75 10.53
N GLY A 185 2.65 -10.72 11.11
CA GLY A 185 2.13 -11.60 12.14
C GLY A 185 1.10 -12.60 11.60
N ILE A 186 1.18 -12.95 10.31
CA ILE A 186 0.28 -13.91 9.69
C ILE A 186 0.48 -15.27 10.37
N ARG A 187 -0.63 -15.92 10.70
CA ARG A 187 -0.68 -17.21 11.38
C ARG A 187 -1.55 -18.18 10.59
N ILE A 188 -1.28 -19.47 10.81
CA ILE A 188 -2.09 -20.56 10.25
C ILE A 188 -2.81 -21.20 11.42
N GLY A 189 -4.13 -21.21 11.39
CA GLY A 189 -4.97 -21.91 12.36
C GLY A 189 -4.89 -23.43 12.23
N GLU A 190 -5.40 -24.16 13.22
CA GLU A 190 -5.43 -25.64 13.23
C GLU A 190 -6.23 -26.21 12.05
N ASP A 191 -7.24 -25.50 11.60
CA ASP A 191 -8.07 -25.81 10.42
C ASP A 191 -7.40 -25.42 9.09
N GLY A 192 -6.20 -24.84 9.13
CA GLY A 192 -5.48 -24.37 7.96
C GLY A 192 -5.85 -22.96 7.51
N THR A 193 -6.80 -22.28 8.17
CA THR A 193 -7.17 -20.90 7.88
C THR A 193 -6.03 -19.94 8.19
N LEU A 194 -5.76 -19.01 7.26
CA LEU A 194 -4.80 -17.94 7.51
C LEU A 194 -5.49 -16.77 8.21
N MET A 195 -4.78 -16.21 9.17
CA MET A 195 -5.22 -15.06 9.95
C MET A 195 -4.12 -14.00 10.00
N MET A 196 -4.48 -12.74 9.74
CA MET A 196 -3.62 -11.59 9.97
C MET A 196 -4.20 -10.80 11.15
N PRO A 197 -3.52 -10.76 12.31
CA PRO A 197 -4.03 -10.03 13.46
C PRO A 197 -3.99 -8.53 13.20
N PHE A 198 -5.02 -7.82 13.66
CA PHE A 198 -5.01 -6.36 13.60
C PHE A 198 -3.83 -5.82 14.41
N SER A 199 -3.06 -4.95 13.80
CA SER A 199 -1.92 -4.29 14.45
C SER A 199 -1.76 -2.87 13.94
N ARG A 200 -1.05 -2.03 14.69
CA ARG A 200 -0.76 -0.65 14.26
C ARG A 200 0.10 -0.58 12.99
N LYS A 201 0.86 -1.62 12.69
CA LYS A 201 1.74 -1.68 11.50
C LYS A 201 0.96 -1.65 10.19
N ILE A 202 -0.29 -2.15 10.19
CA ILE A 202 -1.11 -2.32 8.98
C ILE A 202 -2.19 -1.25 8.83
N ILE A 203 -2.17 -0.20 9.66
CA ILE A 203 -3.17 0.88 9.60
C ILE A 203 -2.89 1.79 8.40
N GLY A 204 -3.92 1.98 7.56
CA GLY A 204 -3.92 2.93 6.45
C GLY A 204 -4.31 4.33 6.88
N ASN A 205 -5.44 4.45 7.56
CA ASN A 205 -5.95 5.73 8.01
C ASN A 205 -5.74 5.90 9.52
N PRO A 206 -4.88 6.83 9.98
CA PRO A 206 -4.60 7.00 11.41
C PRO A 206 -5.79 7.59 12.21
N ILE A 207 -6.75 8.23 11.53
CA ILE A 207 -7.94 8.84 12.15
C ILE A 207 -9.03 7.79 12.38
N LEU A 208 -9.25 6.96 11.37
CA LEU A 208 -10.11 5.76 11.46
C LEU A 208 -9.17 4.57 11.44
N PRO A 209 -8.98 3.85 12.55
CA PRO A 209 -8.04 2.72 12.59
C PRO A 209 -8.55 1.58 11.68
N ALA A 210 -8.42 1.81 10.38
CA ALA A 210 -8.76 0.87 9.32
C ALA A 210 -7.49 0.29 8.72
N ILE A 211 -7.55 -0.97 8.34
CA ILE A 211 -6.46 -1.67 7.64
C ILE A 211 -6.21 -0.96 6.31
N HIS A 212 -4.94 -0.75 5.99
CA HIS A 212 -4.48 -0.24 4.69
C HIS A 212 -4.94 -1.18 3.56
N GLY A 213 -5.48 -0.63 2.47
CA GLY A 213 -5.97 -1.44 1.36
C GLY A 213 -4.91 -2.37 0.81
N GLY A 214 -3.71 -1.86 0.54
CA GLY A 214 -2.58 -2.66 0.10
C GLY A 214 -2.16 -3.76 1.09
N MET A 215 -2.33 -3.57 2.40
CA MET A 215 -2.07 -4.64 3.39
C MET A 215 -3.12 -5.75 3.32
N THR A 216 -4.37 -5.41 3.05
CA THR A 216 -5.41 -6.39 2.77
C THR A 216 -5.07 -7.20 1.50
N GLY A 217 -4.63 -6.51 0.44
CA GLY A 217 -4.14 -7.15 -0.79
C GLY A 217 -2.96 -8.09 -0.53
N ALA A 218 -1.96 -7.64 0.24
CA ALA A 218 -0.80 -8.45 0.62
C ALA A 218 -1.19 -9.72 1.41
N PHE A 219 -2.16 -9.61 2.31
CA PHE A 219 -2.68 -10.76 3.05
C PHE A 219 -3.40 -11.76 2.14
N LEU A 220 -4.25 -11.27 1.23
CA LEU A 220 -4.97 -12.12 0.26
C LEU A 220 -3.99 -12.83 -0.69
N GLU A 221 -2.97 -12.14 -1.16
CA GLU A 221 -1.89 -12.71 -1.96
C GLU A 221 -1.15 -13.82 -1.20
N THR A 222 -0.72 -13.55 0.04
CA THR A 222 -0.08 -14.55 0.90
C THR A 222 -0.97 -15.77 1.08
N THR A 223 -2.27 -15.56 1.28
CA THR A 223 -3.25 -16.64 1.44
C THR A 223 -3.34 -17.50 0.17
N ALA A 224 -3.38 -16.88 -1.00
CA ALA A 224 -3.41 -17.58 -2.27
C ALA A 224 -2.12 -18.38 -2.51
N ILE A 225 -0.94 -17.77 -2.25
CA ILE A 225 0.36 -18.43 -2.37
C ILE A 225 0.41 -19.70 -1.48
N VAL A 226 0.02 -19.57 -0.21
CA VAL A 226 0.02 -20.71 0.73
C VAL A 226 -0.98 -21.78 0.30
N GLY A 227 -2.17 -21.38 -0.15
CA GLY A 227 -3.20 -22.31 -0.63
C GLY A 227 -2.70 -23.14 -1.83
N VAL A 228 -2.16 -22.47 -2.85
CA VAL A 228 -1.60 -23.13 -4.05
C VAL A 228 -0.39 -23.99 -3.70
N ALA A 229 0.49 -23.51 -2.83
CA ALA A 229 1.68 -24.27 -2.40
C ALA A 229 1.28 -25.61 -1.75
N ARG A 230 0.27 -25.59 -0.90
CA ARG A 230 -0.25 -26.78 -0.22
C ARG A 230 -0.93 -27.75 -1.18
N GLU A 231 -1.82 -27.24 -2.04
CA GLU A 231 -2.61 -28.04 -2.96
C GLU A 231 -1.74 -28.73 -4.03
N LEU A 232 -0.75 -28.02 -4.55
CA LEU A 232 0.11 -28.52 -5.63
C LEU A 232 1.45 -29.09 -5.16
N GLY A 233 1.78 -28.99 -3.86
CA GLY A 233 3.07 -29.44 -3.34
C GLY A 233 4.28 -28.65 -3.87
N VAL A 234 4.08 -27.38 -4.28
CA VAL A 234 5.13 -26.51 -4.80
C VAL A 234 5.64 -25.57 -3.71
N SER A 235 6.93 -25.28 -3.69
CA SER A 235 7.54 -24.53 -2.58
C SER A 235 7.31 -23.02 -2.63
N SER A 236 7.12 -22.42 -3.79
CA SER A 236 7.03 -20.96 -3.91
C SER A 236 6.31 -20.54 -5.21
N PRO A 237 4.97 -20.73 -5.28
CA PRO A 237 4.21 -20.26 -6.43
C PRO A 237 4.29 -18.74 -6.53
N LYS A 238 4.35 -18.22 -7.74
CA LYS A 238 4.43 -16.78 -8.00
C LYS A 238 3.10 -16.30 -8.59
N PRO A 239 2.46 -15.28 -8.00
CA PRO A 239 1.27 -14.68 -8.59
C PRO A 239 1.65 -13.93 -9.87
N ILE A 240 0.81 -14.04 -10.90
CA ILE A 240 0.91 -13.27 -12.14
C ILE A 240 0.07 -11.99 -12.01
N GLY A 241 -1.04 -12.07 -11.30
CA GLY A 241 -1.92 -10.94 -11.08
C GLY A 241 -2.76 -11.11 -9.83
N LEU A 242 -3.20 -9.99 -9.29
CA LEU A 242 -4.08 -9.89 -8.13
C LEU A 242 -5.16 -8.85 -8.42
N THR A 243 -6.42 -9.19 -8.17
CA THR A 243 -7.51 -8.21 -8.18
C THR A 243 -8.24 -8.27 -6.85
N VAL A 244 -8.33 -7.11 -6.18
CA VAL A 244 -9.00 -6.97 -4.88
C VAL A 244 -10.15 -5.99 -5.00
N ASN A 245 -11.34 -6.41 -4.58
CA ASN A 245 -12.52 -5.55 -4.45
C ASN A 245 -12.79 -5.30 -2.97
N TYR A 246 -12.78 -4.05 -2.55
CA TYR A 246 -12.95 -3.65 -1.16
C TYR A 246 -14.41 -3.33 -0.87
N LEU A 247 -15.14 -4.30 -0.33
CA LEU A 247 -16.60 -4.16 -0.06
C LEU A 247 -16.89 -3.30 1.17
N ARG A 248 -15.94 -3.22 2.10
CA ARG A 248 -16.00 -2.41 3.32
C ARG A 248 -14.63 -2.26 3.95
N SER A 249 -14.46 -1.24 4.80
CA SER A 249 -13.21 -1.07 5.54
C SER A 249 -12.99 -2.19 6.55
N GLY A 250 -11.79 -2.77 6.59
CA GLY A 250 -11.34 -3.68 7.65
C GLY A 250 -11.04 -2.88 8.93
N ARG A 251 -11.58 -3.31 10.07
CA ARG A 251 -11.37 -2.69 11.39
C ARG A 251 -11.09 -3.77 12.44
#